data_4f95b25592235508a3e35cd957c14b0c
#
_entry.id   4f95b25592235508a3e35cd957c14b0c
#
_cell.length_a   1.000
_cell.length_b   1.000
_cell.length_c   1.000
_cell.angle_alpha   90.00
_cell.angle_beta   90.00
_cell.angle_gamma   90.00
#
_symmetry.space_group_name_H-M   'P 1'
#
loop_
_entity.id
_entity.type
_entity.pdbx_description
1 polymer ?
#
loop_
_entity_poly.entity_id
_entity_poly.type
_entity_poly.pdbx_seq_one_letter_code
_entity_poly.pdbx_strand_id
1 'polypeptide(L)'
;ADEDVVLFLRPTAPFRKPEEINHVAEMLLNQKNADSVRSVIRTKYHPRKSYLWSEATLVRYTSDHAANAPSQGLEPVCSAVGFIDAVRWRVLRDGHDMEGVIIKPWLAPQDRALDLDTEDDWQHAEDLATQHGWGPGRIGEPSNPY
;
A
#
# COMPACT_ATOMS: atom_id res chain seq x y z
N ALA A 1 -13.87 -15.22 15.95
CA ALA A 1 -12.56 -15.56 16.48
C ALA A 1 -11.52 -15.76 15.37
N ASP A 2 -11.37 -16.96 14.78
CA ASP A 2 -10.29 -17.20 13.79
C ASP A 2 -10.49 -16.45 12.47
N GLU A 3 -11.70 -16.11 12.14
CA GLU A 3 -12.09 -15.37 10.94
C GLU A 3 -12.19 -13.85 11.15
N ASP A 4 -11.89 -13.37 12.37
CA ASP A 4 -11.84 -11.94 12.63
C ASP A 4 -10.78 -11.27 11.77
N VAL A 5 -11.09 -10.05 11.33
CA VAL A 5 -10.21 -9.24 10.48
C VAL A 5 -9.57 -8.16 11.33
N VAL A 6 -8.25 -8.07 11.25
CA VAL A 6 -7.46 -6.98 11.84
C VAL A 6 -7.04 -6.05 10.72
N LEU A 7 -7.31 -4.76 10.89
CA LEU A 7 -6.90 -3.72 9.96
C LEU A 7 -5.65 -3.02 10.47
N PHE A 8 -4.67 -2.87 9.59
CA PHE A 8 -3.48 -2.07 9.85
C PHE A 8 -3.57 -0.75 9.09
N LEU A 9 -3.63 0.33 9.85
CA LEU A 9 -3.73 1.69 9.36
C LEU A 9 -2.52 2.48 9.85
N ARG A 10 -1.49 2.60 9.03
CA ARG A 10 -0.28 3.30 9.42
C ARG A 10 -0.55 4.79 9.59
N PRO A 11 -0.08 5.45 10.66
CA PRO A 11 -0.28 6.88 10.85
C PRO A 11 0.37 7.73 9.76
N THR A 12 1.45 7.22 9.15
CA THR A 12 2.18 7.87 8.05
C THR A 12 1.43 7.92 6.72
N ALA A 13 0.26 7.30 6.61
CA ALA A 13 -0.58 7.37 5.42
C ALA A 13 -1.95 8.01 5.75
N PRO A 14 -2.06 9.34 5.82
CA PRO A 14 -3.21 10.02 6.42
C PRO A 14 -4.47 10.08 5.55
N PHE A 15 -4.36 9.95 4.22
CA PHE A 15 -5.44 10.31 3.28
C PHE A 15 -6.40 9.16 2.95
N ARG A 16 -6.74 8.33 3.93
CA ARG A 16 -7.72 7.25 3.78
C ARG A 16 -9.14 7.76 3.89
N LYS A 17 -10.04 7.12 3.17
CA LYS A 17 -11.48 7.35 3.29
C LYS A 17 -12.12 6.20 4.07
N PRO A 18 -13.15 6.46 4.90
CA PRO A 18 -13.85 5.41 5.64
C PRO A 18 -14.38 4.30 4.74
N GLU A 19 -14.85 4.65 3.54
CA GLU A 19 -15.40 3.69 2.57
C GLU A 19 -14.33 2.72 2.07
N GLU A 20 -13.08 3.18 1.92
CA GLU A 20 -11.95 2.35 1.50
C GLU A 20 -11.56 1.36 2.59
N ILE A 21 -11.59 1.80 3.86
CA ILE A 21 -11.32 0.95 5.02
C ILE A 21 -12.35 -0.17 5.09
N ASN A 22 -13.63 0.18 4.98
CA ASN A 22 -14.73 -0.79 4.96
C ASN A 22 -14.60 -1.76 3.78
N HIS A 23 -14.30 -1.24 2.59
CA HIS A 23 -14.15 -2.05 1.38
C HIS A 23 -13.03 -3.10 1.54
N VAL A 24 -11.86 -2.72 2.07
CA VAL A 24 -10.75 -3.66 2.28
C VAL A 24 -11.11 -4.72 3.32
N ALA A 25 -11.79 -4.34 4.39
CA ALA A 25 -12.30 -5.30 5.38
C ALA A 25 -13.28 -6.31 4.74
N GLU A 26 -14.26 -5.82 3.98
CA GLU A 26 -15.24 -6.65 3.27
C GLU A 26 -14.59 -7.55 2.22
N MET A 27 -13.59 -7.07 1.50
CA MET A 27 -12.83 -7.91 0.56
C MET A 27 -12.27 -9.15 1.26
N LEU A 28 -11.66 -8.99 2.44
CA LEU A 28 -11.12 -10.13 3.17
C LEU A 28 -12.24 -11.00 3.75
N LEU A 29 -13.27 -10.42 4.33
CA LEU A 29 -14.41 -11.17 4.89
C LEU A 29 -15.08 -12.07 3.85
N ASN A 30 -15.23 -11.57 2.62
CA ASN A 30 -15.88 -12.30 1.52
C ASN A 30 -14.98 -13.37 0.86
N GLN A 31 -13.68 -13.35 1.10
CA GLN A 31 -12.72 -14.28 0.51
C GLN A 31 -12.18 -15.26 1.56
N LYS A 32 -12.97 -16.29 1.90
CA LYS A 32 -12.67 -17.22 2.99
C LYS A 32 -11.31 -17.93 2.90
N ASN A 33 -10.77 -18.09 1.69
CA ASN A 33 -9.46 -18.73 1.47
C ASN A 33 -8.29 -17.75 1.51
N ALA A 34 -8.54 -16.43 1.61
CA ALA A 34 -7.47 -15.44 1.70
C ALA A 34 -7.01 -15.26 3.15
N ASP A 35 -5.72 -15.08 3.32
CA ASP A 35 -5.08 -14.77 4.60
C ASP A 35 -5.04 -13.28 4.87
N SER A 36 -4.81 -12.50 3.83
CA SER A 36 -4.73 -11.05 3.92
C SER A 36 -5.15 -10.34 2.63
N VAL A 37 -5.38 -9.03 2.76
CA VAL A 37 -5.48 -8.06 1.68
C VAL A 37 -4.40 -7.02 1.90
N ARG A 38 -3.57 -6.78 0.88
CA ARG A 38 -2.50 -5.78 0.90
C ARG A 38 -2.82 -4.63 -0.04
N SER A 39 -2.66 -3.42 0.47
CA SER A 39 -2.70 -2.22 -0.36
C SER A 39 -1.44 -2.12 -1.21
N VAL A 40 -1.65 -2.02 -2.52
CA VAL A 40 -0.56 -1.97 -3.49
C VAL A 40 -0.80 -0.87 -4.53
N ILE A 41 0.28 -0.37 -5.11
CA ILE A 41 0.25 0.48 -6.31
C ILE A 41 1.02 -0.20 -7.44
N ARG A 42 0.72 0.15 -8.67
CA ARG A 42 1.52 -0.31 -9.82
C ARG A 42 2.90 0.31 -9.77
N THR A 43 3.94 -0.52 -9.81
CA THR A 43 5.33 -0.07 -9.78
C THR A 43 5.69 0.66 -11.07
N LYS A 44 6.18 1.90 -10.95
CA LYS A 44 6.70 2.67 -12.08
C LYS A 44 8.01 2.08 -12.62
N TYR A 45 8.85 1.59 -11.70
CA TYR A 45 10.16 1.01 -12.02
C TYR A 45 10.13 -0.48 -11.73
N HIS A 46 10.27 -1.29 -12.77
CA HIS A 46 10.24 -2.75 -12.65
C HIS A 46 11.51 -3.27 -11.97
N PRO A 47 11.42 -4.18 -10.96
CA PRO A 47 12.59 -4.71 -10.22
C PRO A 47 13.67 -5.30 -11.11
N ARG A 48 13.29 -5.93 -12.24
CA ARG A 48 14.25 -6.46 -13.24
C ARG A 48 15.09 -5.39 -13.95
N LYS A 49 14.73 -4.11 -13.78
CA LYS A 49 15.49 -2.95 -14.28
C LYS A 49 16.22 -2.20 -13.16
N SER A 50 16.20 -2.73 -11.94
CA SER A 50 16.81 -2.13 -10.77
C SER A 50 18.23 -2.65 -10.56
N TYR A 51 19.02 -1.86 -9.85
CA TYR A 51 20.40 -2.17 -9.50
C TYR A 51 20.59 -1.96 -7.99
N LEU A 52 21.43 -2.79 -7.40
CA LEU A 52 22.00 -2.52 -6.08
C LEU A 52 23.18 -1.58 -6.27
N TRP A 53 23.26 -0.58 -5.43
CA TRP A 53 24.43 0.28 -5.35
C TRP A 53 25.37 -0.26 -4.28
N SER A 54 26.55 -0.71 -4.70
CA SER A 54 27.62 -1.16 -3.82
C SER A 54 28.86 -0.32 -4.08
N GLU A 55 29.23 0.51 -3.12
CA GLU A 55 30.35 1.46 -3.23
C GLU A 55 30.23 2.34 -4.50
N ALA A 56 31.14 2.17 -5.46
CA ALA A 56 31.13 2.88 -6.74
C ALA A 56 30.59 2.03 -7.91
N THR A 57 29.98 0.86 -7.63
CA THR A 57 29.57 -0.11 -8.65
C THR A 57 28.06 -0.38 -8.58
N LEU A 58 27.43 -0.51 -9.74
CA LEU A 58 26.06 -0.98 -9.87
C LEU A 58 26.04 -2.49 -10.14
N VAL A 59 25.35 -3.23 -9.28
CA VAL A 59 25.11 -4.66 -9.46
C VAL A 59 23.64 -4.86 -9.79
N ARG A 60 23.34 -5.68 -10.80
CA ARG A 60 21.94 -5.96 -11.17
C ARG A 60 21.20 -6.60 -9.99
N TYR A 61 19.98 -6.12 -9.72
CA TYR A 61 19.14 -6.67 -8.68
C TYR A 61 18.67 -8.10 -8.97
N THR A 62 18.42 -8.41 -10.25
CA THR A 62 18.06 -9.75 -10.72
C THR A 62 19.13 -10.31 -11.66
N SER A 63 19.28 -11.63 -11.69
CA SER A 63 20.28 -12.31 -12.53
C SER A 63 19.92 -12.36 -14.01
N ASP A 64 18.69 -12.06 -14.37
CA ASP A 64 18.24 -12.05 -15.77
C ASP A 64 18.68 -10.78 -16.51
N HIS A 65 18.79 -10.88 -17.83
CA HIS A 65 19.24 -9.78 -18.68
C HIS A 65 18.11 -8.83 -19.11
N ALA A 66 17.00 -8.77 -18.35
CA ALA A 66 15.82 -8.00 -18.70
C ALA A 66 15.97 -6.48 -18.48
N ALA A 67 17.09 -6.00 -17.94
CA ALA A 67 17.32 -4.57 -17.69
C ALA A 67 17.14 -3.69 -18.95
N ASN A 68 17.46 -4.23 -20.13
CA ASN A 68 17.30 -3.55 -21.41
C ASN A 68 16.03 -3.97 -22.20
N ALA A 69 15.21 -4.87 -21.63
CA ALA A 69 13.98 -5.30 -22.27
C ALA A 69 12.93 -4.15 -22.30
N PRO A 70 12.08 -4.07 -23.33
CA PRO A 70 10.96 -3.16 -23.34
C PRO A 70 10.04 -3.43 -22.14
N SER A 71 9.60 -2.37 -21.44
CA SER A 71 8.76 -2.51 -20.25
C SER A 71 7.42 -3.19 -20.54
N GLN A 72 6.92 -3.07 -21.77
CA GLN A 72 5.67 -3.67 -22.22
C GLN A 72 5.70 -5.21 -22.27
N GLY A 73 6.89 -5.81 -22.33
CA GLY A 73 7.08 -7.27 -22.34
C GLY A 73 7.31 -7.88 -20.94
N LEU A 74 7.32 -7.07 -19.89
CA LEU A 74 7.50 -7.55 -18.54
C LEU A 74 6.15 -7.74 -17.83
N GLU A 75 6.07 -8.76 -16.96
CA GLU A 75 4.89 -8.99 -16.15
C GLU A 75 4.59 -7.77 -15.24
N PRO A 76 3.31 -7.44 -14.99
CA PRO A 76 2.95 -6.33 -14.12
C PRO A 76 3.41 -6.60 -12.68
N VAL A 77 4.09 -5.63 -12.09
CA VAL A 77 4.56 -5.69 -10.70
C VAL A 77 3.91 -4.57 -9.89
N CYS A 78 3.53 -4.90 -8.67
CA CYS A 78 2.99 -3.97 -7.70
C CYS A 78 3.94 -3.82 -6.51
N SER A 79 3.96 -2.63 -5.91
CA SER A 79 4.64 -2.36 -4.64
C SER A 79 3.60 -2.23 -3.52
N ALA A 80 3.86 -2.85 -2.37
CA ALA A 80 3.07 -2.63 -1.17
C ALA A 80 3.31 -1.22 -0.64
N VAL A 81 2.24 -0.54 -0.24
CA VAL A 81 2.30 0.86 0.23
C VAL A 81 1.81 1.05 1.66
N GLY A 82 1.28 0.00 2.30
CA GLY A 82 0.83 0.07 3.69
C GLY A 82 -0.27 1.09 3.94
N PHE A 83 -1.08 1.39 2.93
CA PHE A 83 -2.14 2.37 3.01
C PHE A 83 -3.33 1.87 3.84
N ILE A 84 -3.90 0.72 3.47
CA ILE A 84 -4.91 -0.03 4.23
C ILE A 84 -4.61 -1.50 4.03
N ASP A 85 -4.18 -2.19 5.06
CA ASP A 85 -3.92 -3.62 5.01
C ASP A 85 -4.88 -4.34 5.96
N ALA A 86 -5.34 -5.52 5.57
CA ALA A 86 -6.19 -6.38 6.37
C ALA A 86 -5.60 -7.77 6.47
N VAL A 87 -5.66 -8.39 7.64
CA VAL A 87 -5.18 -9.76 7.87
C VAL A 87 -6.15 -10.51 8.77
N ARG A 88 -6.29 -11.82 8.57
CA ARG A 88 -7.08 -12.65 9.47
C ARG A 88 -6.37 -12.86 10.79
N TRP A 89 -7.13 -12.83 11.88
CA TRP A 89 -6.59 -13.02 13.22
C TRP A 89 -5.79 -14.32 13.36
N ARG A 90 -6.23 -15.43 12.72
CA ARG A 90 -5.51 -16.71 12.74
C ARG A 90 -4.06 -16.59 12.26
N VAL A 91 -3.79 -15.77 11.25
CA VAL A 91 -2.44 -15.55 10.71
C VAL A 91 -1.52 -14.94 11.76
N LEU A 92 -2.00 -13.90 12.45
CA LEU A 92 -1.24 -13.23 13.53
C LEU A 92 -1.05 -14.15 14.74
N ARG A 93 -2.10 -14.84 15.15
CA ARG A 93 -2.08 -15.76 16.30
C ARG A 93 -1.07 -16.89 16.11
N ASP A 94 -1.02 -17.47 14.92
CA ASP A 94 -0.17 -18.63 14.62
C ASP A 94 1.29 -18.23 14.35
N GLY A 95 1.65 -16.94 14.57
CA GLY A 95 3.02 -16.44 14.53
C GLY A 95 3.57 -16.27 13.12
N HIS A 96 2.70 -16.22 12.11
CA HIS A 96 3.07 -15.86 10.76
C HIS A 96 3.35 -14.34 10.70
N ASP A 97 3.92 -13.89 9.60
CA ASP A 97 4.01 -12.46 9.29
C ASP A 97 2.60 -11.86 9.09
N MET A 98 2.53 -10.56 8.80
CA MET A 98 1.24 -9.86 8.60
C MET A 98 0.58 -10.19 7.25
N GLU A 99 1.03 -11.19 6.53
CA GLU A 99 0.60 -11.47 5.15
C GLU A 99 -0.02 -12.85 5.01
N GLY A 100 0.57 -13.87 5.65
CA GLY A 100 0.19 -15.27 5.44
C GLY A 100 0.62 -15.77 4.06
N VAL A 101 -0.11 -16.73 3.50
CA VAL A 101 0.24 -17.41 2.24
C VAL A 101 -0.60 -16.90 1.07
N ILE A 102 -1.90 -16.72 1.27
CA ILE A 102 -2.83 -16.30 0.21
C ILE A 102 -3.16 -14.82 0.39
N ILE A 103 -2.42 -13.99 -0.33
CA ILE A 103 -2.51 -12.53 -0.27
C ILE A 103 -3.35 -12.01 -1.44
N LYS A 104 -4.32 -11.16 -1.17
CA LYS A 104 -5.11 -10.49 -2.21
C LYS A 104 -4.67 -9.03 -2.34
N PRO A 105 -4.46 -8.54 -3.56
CA PRO A 105 -4.13 -7.14 -3.76
C PRO A 105 -5.37 -6.26 -3.71
N TRP A 106 -5.25 -5.11 -3.09
CA TRP A 106 -6.16 -3.98 -3.27
C TRP A 106 -5.37 -2.81 -3.88
N LEU A 107 -5.80 -2.34 -5.04
CA LEU A 107 -5.13 -1.21 -5.70
C LEU A 107 -5.50 0.08 -4.97
N ALA A 108 -4.55 0.60 -4.22
CA ALA A 108 -4.70 1.87 -3.53
C ALA A 108 -4.73 3.05 -4.53
N PRO A 109 -5.44 4.14 -4.21
CA PRO A 109 -5.44 5.35 -5.04
C PRO A 109 -4.05 5.98 -5.04
N GLN A 110 -3.42 5.98 -6.21
CA GLN A 110 -2.01 6.35 -6.37
C GLN A 110 -1.73 7.82 -6.00
N ASP A 111 -2.72 8.68 -6.13
CA ASP A 111 -2.67 10.11 -5.78
C ASP A 111 -2.70 10.36 -4.27
N ARG A 112 -3.15 9.41 -3.45
CA ARG A 112 -3.34 9.55 -2.00
C ARG A 112 -2.60 8.50 -1.17
N ALA A 113 -2.05 7.47 -1.81
CA ALA A 113 -1.26 6.43 -1.15
C ALA A 113 0.17 6.94 -0.87
N LEU A 114 0.25 8.03 -0.12
CA LEU A 114 1.49 8.68 0.30
C LEU A 114 1.93 8.11 1.65
N ASP A 115 3.23 7.87 1.81
CA ASP A 115 3.86 7.53 3.08
C ASP A 115 4.74 8.72 3.53
N LEU A 116 4.55 9.19 4.76
CA LEU A 116 5.23 10.38 5.29
C LEU A 116 6.53 9.97 5.99
N ASP A 117 7.58 9.79 5.23
CA ASP A 117 8.90 9.39 5.73
C ASP A 117 9.91 10.56 5.76
N THR A 118 9.69 11.58 4.94
CA THR A 118 10.61 12.71 4.77
C THR A 118 9.90 14.05 4.89
N GLU A 119 10.66 15.14 5.03
CA GLU A 119 10.11 16.51 5.01
C GLU A 119 9.46 16.85 3.66
N ASP A 120 10.02 16.32 2.57
CA ASP A 120 9.45 16.52 1.23
C ASP A 120 8.07 15.83 1.11
N ASP A 121 7.92 14.63 1.71
CA ASP A 121 6.62 13.93 1.76
C ASP A 121 5.61 14.74 2.57
N TRP A 122 6.06 15.35 3.67
CA TRP A 122 5.21 16.20 4.50
C TRP A 122 4.70 17.41 3.72
N GLN A 123 5.60 18.13 3.04
CA GLN A 123 5.23 19.28 2.22
C GLN A 123 4.26 18.89 1.10
N HIS A 124 4.52 17.75 0.44
CA HIS A 124 3.62 17.23 -0.57
C HIS A 124 2.24 16.86 0.01
N ALA A 125 2.21 16.32 1.23
CA ALA A 125 0.96 16.01 1.91
C ALA A 125 0.15 17.27 2.26
N GLU A 126 0.79 18.35 2.70
CA GLU A 126 0.13 19.64 2.96
C GLU A 126 -0.47 20.24 1.67
N ASP A 127 0.25 20.17 0.57
CA ASP A 127 -0.23 20.61 -0.74
C ASP A 127 -1.44 19.80 -1.18
N LEU A 128 -1.37 18.47 -1.03
CA LEU A 128 -2.47 17.56 -1.36
C LEU A 128 -3.70 17.83 -0.48
N ALA A 129 -3.51 18.01 0.84
CA ALA A 129 -4.57 18.36 1.77
C ALA A 129 -5.26 19.68 1.39
N THR A 130 -4.48 20.66 0.98
CA THR A 130 -4.99 21.97 0.51
C THR A 130 -5.83 21.80 -0.76
N GLN A 131 -5.34 21.06 -1.75
CA GLN A 131 -6.04 20.82 -3.01
C GLN A 131 -7.39 20.11 -2.81
N HIS A 132 -7.47 19.21 -1.83
CA HIS A 132 -8.68 18.47 -1.50
C HIS A 132 -9.56 19.14 -0.42
N GLY A 133 -9.16 20.30 0.08
CA GLY A 133 -9.89 20.99 1.14
C GLY A 133 -9.82 20.32 2.51
N TRP A 134 -8.78 19.51 2.76
CA TRP A 134 -8.52 18.80 4.01
C TRP A 134 -7.56 19.58 4.94
N GLY A 135 -7.50 20.90 4.81
CA GLY A 135 -6.57 21.75 5.56
C GLY A 135 -6.81 21.79 7.07
N PRO A 136 -5.82 22.25 7.86
CA PRO A 136 -5.93 22.43 9.31
C PRO A 136 -7.03 23.44 9.64
N GLY A 137 -8.09 23.01 10.28
CA GLY A 137 -9.20 23.85 10.68
C GLY A 137 -10.54 23.12 10.84
N ARG A 138 -10.62 21.86 10.40
CA ARG A 138 -11.85 21.08 10.50
C ARG A 138 -11.76 19.85 11.42
N ILE A 139 -10.96 19.93 12.46
CA ILE A 139 -11.05 18.94 13.55
C ILE A 139 -12.35 19.27 14.30
N GLY A 140 -13.42 18.52 14.02
CA GLY A 140 -14.68 18.61 14.73
C GLY A 140 -15.93 18.94 13.92
N GLU A 141 -15.81 19.26 12.64
CA GLU A 141 -17.01 19.30 11.81
C GLU A 141 -17.26 17.90 11.22
N PRO A 142 -18.44 17.30 11.41
CA PRO A 142 -18.78 16.06 10.73
C PRO A 142 -18.73 16.34 9.23
N SER A 143 -18.01 15.48 8.49
CA SER A 143 -18.01 15.51 7.04
C SER A 143 -19.44 15.57 6.54
N ASN A 144 -19.77 16.62 5.78
CA ASN A 144 -21.08 16.74 5.16
C ASN A 144 -21.36 15.47 4.33
N PRO A 145 -22.43 14.71 4.60
CA PRO A 145 -22.70 13.42 3.96
C PRO A 145 -23.34 13.55 2.56
N TYR A 146 -23.09 14.68 1.83
CA TYR A 146 -23.63 14.89 0.49
C TYR A 146 -22.53 15.13 -0.54
#